data_144e39115d44d994b7b5df47cf4adda1
#
_entry.id   144e39115d44d994b7b5df47cf4adda1
#
_cell.length_a   1.000
_cell.length_b   1.000
_cell.length_c   1.000
_cell.angle_alpha   90.00
_cell.angle_beta   90.00
_cell.angle_gamma   90.00
#
_symmetry.space_group_name_H-M   'P 1'
#
loop_
_entity.id
_entity.type
_entity.pdbx_description
1 polymer ?
#
loop_
_entity_poly.entity_id
_entity_poly.type
_entity_poly.pdbx_seq_one_letter_code
_entity_poly.pdbx_strand_id
1 'polypeptide(L)'
;MDKMKKFIECYVPISACNMRCKYCYVTQNEWWNNKKPDFSFKKKIKEAFSQDRLGGSCMINMCATGETLLNEEVVDIVRDFLENGHYVMLVTNGTLTKRFEKFCEFPMELRKHLFFKLSFHYLELKRLNMLDVYFNNIRLLKENDISFTVELTPDDSYIPYIDEIKRVCEKELGTLCHITVCRDELQKGYPLMTKLERKEYEKIWSQFDSDLFEYKYSIFEKKRKEFCYAGLWSIVVDLGSGIYKQCYKGKELGNIYNLDKDIKFNAIGHHCREGHCFNGHAFMGFGLIPGVDKIDYADMRNRILPDGTQWLSDDMENFMRQKLYDNNKILNNNEKLLSDIKSISLKQTAKKILQKR
;
A
#
# COMPACT_ATOMS: atom_id res chain seq x y z
N MET A 1 13.27 5.96 18.92
CA MET A 1 12.67 5.72 17.57
C MET A 1 12.17 4.29 17.50
N ASP A 2 10.92 4.09 17.11
CA ASP A 2 10.32 2.78 17.00
C ASP A 2 10.95 1.99 15.84
N LYS A 3 11.14 0.68 16.05
CA LYS A 3 11.73 -0.20 15.05
C LYS A 3 10.64 -0.86 14.21
N MET A 4 10.66 -0.63 12.90
CA MET A 4 9.70 -1.28 11.99
C MET A 4 9.94 -2.78 11.94
N LYS A 5 8.99 -3.56 12.49
CA LYS A 5 9.08 -5.04 12.49
C LYS A 5 8.40 -5.66 11.29
N LYS A 6 7.27 -5.14 10.87
CA LYS A 6 6.52 -5.70 9.73
C LYS A 6 5.84 -4.62 8.92
N PHE A 7 5.58 -4.97 7.67
CA PHE A 7 4.63 -4.28 6.81
C PHE A 7 3.36 -5.13 6.70
N ILE A 8 2.22 -4.58 7.08
CA ILE A 8 0.95 -5.30 7.10
C ILE A 8 -0.03 -4.59 6.17
N GLU A 9 -0.42 -5.28 5.11
CA GLU A 9 -1.49 -4.83 4.22
C GLU A 9 -2.83 -5.28 4.80
N CYS A 10 -3.71 -4.34 5.15
CA CYS A 10 -5.02 -4.61 5.72
C CYS A 10 -6.13 -4.26 4.72
N TYR A 11 -6.86 -5.27 4.24
CA TYR A 11 -8.05 -5.07 3.44
C TYR A 11 -9.26 -4.78 4.32
N VAL A 12 -9.80 -3.57 4.17
CA VAL A 12 -11.08 -3.18 4.79
C VAL A 12 -12.23 -3.75 3.92
N PRO A 13 -13.28 -4.34 4.51
CA PRO A 13 -14.35 -5.03 3.76
C PRO A 13 -15.33 -4.06 3.09
N ILE A 14 -14.83 -3.02 2.41
CA ILE A 14 -15.62 -2.02 1.70
C ILE A 14 -15.39 -2.18 0.19
N SER A 15 -16.45 -2.51 -0.55
CA SER A 15 -16.40 -2.65 -2.01
C SER A 15 -17.08 -1.50 -2.76
N ALA A 16 -17.86 -0.67 -2.06
CA ALA A 16 -18.47 0.53 -2.62
C ALA A 16 -17.44 1.68 -2.71
N CYS A 17 -17.60 2.53 -3.71
CA CYS A 17 -16.81 3.74 -3.88
C CYS A 17 -17.71 4.86 -4.44
N ASN A 18 -17.44 6.08 -4.08
CA ASN A 18 -18.12 7.27 -4.60
C ASN A 18 -17.55 7.76 -5.95
N MET A 19 -16.54 7.08 -6.49
CA MET A 19 -15.93 7.34 -7.81
C MET A 19 -16.04 6.13 -8.74
N ARG A 20 -15.83 6.35 -10.06
CA ARG A 20 -15.86 5.31 -11.10
C ARG A 20 -14.71 5.52 -12.10
N CYS A 21 -13.47 5.49 -11.59
CA CYS A 21 -12.28 5.66 -12.42
C CYS A 21 -12.17 4.53 -13.45
N LYS A 22 -11.94 4.85 -14.72
CA LYS A 22 -11.91 3.88 -15.83
C LYS A 22 -10.80 2.84 -15.68
N TYR A 23 -9.62 3.29 -15.21
CA TYR A 23 -8.45 2.44 -15.02
C TYR A 23 -8.45 1.64 -13.70
N CYS A 24 -9.45 1.85 -12.85
CA CYS A 24 -9.54 1.14 -11.58
C CYS A 24 -9.74 -0.37 -11.82
N TYR A 25 -8.95 -1.20 -11.13
CA TYR A 25 -9.06 -2.66 -11.24
C TYR A 25 -10.46 -3.19 -10.90
N VAL A 26 -11.20 -2.50 -10.03
CA VAL A 26 -12.60 -2.84 -9.71
C VAL A 26 -13.51 -2.59 -10.92
N THR A 27 -13.29 -1.48 -11.64
CA THR A 27 -14.01 -1.17 -12.88
C THR A 27 -13.64 -2.17 -13.98
N GLN A 28 -12.35 -2.46 -14.16
CA GLN A 28 -11.87 -3.42 -15.15
C GLN A 28 -12.49 -4.82 -14.96
N ASN A 29 -12.66 -5.26 -13.72
CA ASN A 29 -13.19 -6.59 -13.37
C ASN A 29 -14.71 -6.59 -13.07
N GLU A 30 -15.37 -5.47 -13.16
CA GLU A 30 -16.81 -5.33 -12.85
C GLU A 30 -17.17 -5.79 -11.42
N TRP A 31 -16.28 -5.61 -10.45
CA TRP A 31 -16.45 -6.09 -9.06
C TRP A 31 -17.23 -5.13 -8.17
N TRP A 32 -17.87 -4.12 -8.75
CA TRP A 32 -18.66 -3.17 -7.99
C TRP A 32 -19.82 -3.85 -7.28
N ASN A 33 -19.93 -3.65 -5.99
CA ASN A 33 -21.11 -4.03 -5.23
C ASN A 33 -21.35 -3.02 -4.09
N ASN A 34 -22.60 -2.97 -3.64
CA ASN A 34 -23.07 -2.08 -2.57
C ASN A 34 -23.42 -2.87 -1.31
N LYS A 35 -22.85 -4.05 -1.10
CA LYS A 35 -23.09 -4.81 0.13
C LYS A 35 -22.62 -3.97 1.32
N LYS A 36 -23.47 -3.89 2.33
CA LYS A 36 -23.11 -3.24 3.60
C LYS A 36 -21.98 -4.07 4.24
N PRO A 37 -20.83 -3.46 4.53
CA PRO A 37 -19.74 -4.17 5.17
C PRO A 37 -20.11 -4.54 6.62
N ASP A 38 -19.60 -5.68 7.08
CA ASP A 38 -19.69 -6.09 8.48
C ASP A 38 -18.43 -5.64 9.20
N PHE A 39 -18.56 -4.85 10.25
CA PHE A 39 -17.50 -4.37 11.13
C PHE A 39 -17.52 -5.04 12.51
N SER A 40 -18.19 -6.17 12.68
CA SER A 40 -18.26 -6.91 13.96
C SER A 40 -16.88 -7.31 14.50
N PHE A 41 -15.89 -7.45 13.61
CA PHE A 41 -14.50 -7.73 13.96
C PHE A 41 -13.80 -6.58 14.71
N LYS A 42 -14.31 -5.34 14.64
CA LYS A 42 -13.65 -4.14 15.18
C LYS A 42 -13.21 -4.32 16.64
N LYS A 43 -14.05 -4.92 17.48
CA LYS A 43 -13.75 -5.20 18.89
C LYS A 43 -12.54 -6.12 19.13
N LYS A 44 -12.05 -6.82 18.12
CA LYS A 44 -10.89 -7.73 18.19
C LYS A 44 -9.58 -7.07 17.72
N ILE A 45 -9.65 -5.90 17.08
CA ILE A 45 -8.50 -5.27 16.43
C ILE A 45 -7.36 -5.04 17.40
N LYS A 46 -7.66 -4.39 18.54
CA LYS A 46 -6.66 -3.99 19.51
C LYS A 46 -5.83 -5.18 20.04
N GLU A 47 -6.48 -6.28 20.33
CA GLU A 47 -5.80 -7.50 20.81
C GLU A 47 -5.12 -8.25 19.65
N ALA A 48 -5.82 -8.44 18.53
CA ALA A 48 -5.31 -9.20 17.40
C ALA A 48 -4.02 -8.60 16.79
N PHE A 49 -3.90 -7.27 16.83
CA PHE A 49 -2.77 -6.53 16.29
C PHE A 49 -1.90 -5.90 17.41
N SER A 50 -1.84 -6.49 18.58
CA SER A 50 -0.91 -6.02 19.61
C SER A 50 0.55 -6.20 19.17
N GLN A 51 1.43 -5.32 19.66
CA GLN A 51 2.87 -5.41 19.35
C GLN A 51 3.47 -6.74 19.80
N ASP A 52 3.03 -7.29 20.92
CA ASP A 52 3.49 -8.59 21.42
C ASP A 52 3.23 -9.70 20.41
N ARG A 53 2.05 -9.74 19.80
CA ARG A 53 1.70 -10.75 18.80
C ARG A 53 2.41 -10.55 17.45
N LEU A 54 2.70 -9.30 17.08
CA LEU A 54 3.34 -8.94 15.81
C LEU A 54 4.87 -8.85 15.92
N GLY A 55 5.41 -8.81 17.14
CA GLY A 55 6.82 -8.72 17.45
C GLY A 55 7.36 -7.28 17.46
N GLY A 56 6.50 -6.27 17.56
CA GLY A 56 6.82 -4.84 17.67
C GLY A 56 6.01 -3.95 16.75
N SER A 57 6.41 -2.68 16.64
CA SER A 57 5.74 -1.68 15.79
C SER A 57 5.76 -2.06 14.31
N CYS A 58 4.65 -1.82 13.62
CA CYS A 58 4.45 -2.16 12.23
C CYS A 58 4.02 -0.94 11.41
N MET A 59 4.32 -0.94 10.11
CA MET A 59 3.61 -0.11 9.15
C MET A 59 2.36 -0.87 8.70
N ILE A 60 1.18 -0.36 9.03
CA ILE A 60 -0.12 -0.92 8.65
C ILE A 60 -0.68 -0.12 7.49
N ASN A 61 -0.78 -0.72 6.32
CA ASN A 61 -1.41 -0.11 5.15
C ASN A 61 -2.87 -0.55 5.06
N MET A 62 -3.79 0.39 5.22
CA MET A 62 -5.22 0.14 5.10
C MET A 62 -5.72 0.54 3.72
N CYS A 63 -6.29 -0.41 3.01
CA CYS A 63 -6.96 -0.17 1.74
C CYS A 63 -8.25 -0.98 1.64
N ALA A 64 -9.15 -0.54 0.80
CA ALA A 64 -10.38 -1.25 0.45
C ALA A 64 -10.39 -1.57 -1.05
N THR A 65 -11.26 -2.47 -1.47
CA THR A 65 -11.57 -2.64 -2.89
C THR A 65 -12.25 -1.38 -3.43
N GLY A 66 -13.15 -0.77 -2.63
CA GLY A 66 -13.76 0.53 -2.91
C GLY A 66 -13.02 1.71 -2.28
N GLU A 67 -13.77 2.69 -1.74
CA GLU A 67 -13.20 3.83 -0.99
C GLU A 67 -13.03 3.46 0.48
N THR A 68 -11.80 3.51 0.96
CA THR A 68 -11.44 3.05 2.31
C THR A 68 -12.17 3.81 3.41
N LEU A 69 -12.35 5.11 3.25
CA LEU A 69 -12.96 5.99 4.25
C LEU A 69 -14.50 6.09 4.14
N LEU A 70 -15.13 5.28 3.29
CA LEU A 70 -16.58 5.40 3.06
C LEU A 70 -17.38 5.18 4.35
N ASN A 71 -16.95 4.26 5.19
CA ASN A 71 -17.58 3.92 6.46
C ASN A 71 -16.84 4.55 7.65
N GLU A 72 -17.61 5.02 8.63
CA GLU A 72 -17.10 5.72 9.80
C GLU A 72 -16.30 4.82 10.74
N GLU A 73 -16.66 3.56 10.81
CA GLU A 73 -16.00 2.54 11.64
C GLU A 73 -14.49 2.42 11.36
N VAL A 74 -14.04 2.85 10.18
CA VAL A 74 -12.62 2.87 9.82
C VAL A 74 -11.83 3.82 10.73
N VAL A 75 -12.43 4.93 11.18
CA VAL A 75 -11.78 5.89 12.08
C VAL A 75 -11.41 5.23 13.41
N ASP A 76 -12.33 4.44 13.98
CA ASP A 76 -12.08 3.72 15.23
C ASP A 76 -11.01 2.64 15.07
N ILE A 77 -11.05 1.90 13.94
CA ILE A 77 -10.04 0.86 13.64
C ILE A 77 -8.64 1.48 13.52
N VAL A 78 -8.53 2.62 12.86
CA VAL A 78 -7.26 3.37 12.77
C VAL A 78 -6.78 3.81 14.15
N ARG A 79 -7.69 4.31 15.00
CA ARG A 79 -7.35 4.69 16.36
C ARG A 79 -6.79 3.50 17.14
N ASP A 80 -7.42 2.33 17.07
CA ASP A 80 -6.95 1.12 17.74
C ASP A 80 -5.53 0.72 17.29
N PHE A 81 -5.23 0.82 16.00
CA PHE A 81 -3.87 0.55 15.50
C PHE A 81 -2.85 1.57 16.01
N LEU A 82 -3.19 2.86 16.00
CA LEU A 82 -2.31 3.92 16.49
C LEU A 82 -2.06 3.80 18.01
N GLU A 83 -3.11 3.50 18.78
CA GLU A 83 -3.01 3.26 20.24
C GLU A 83 -2.18 2.01 20.57
N ASN A 84 -2.11 1.03 19.66
CA ASN A 84 -1.18 -0.08 19.76
C ASN A 84 0.27 0.30 19.42
N GLY A 85 0.56 1.56 19.07
CA GLY A 85 1.89 2.04 18.72
C GLY A 85 2.34 1.64 17.33
N HIS A 86 1.41 1.41 16.40
CA HIS A 86 1.70 1.20 14.99
C HIS A 86 1.66 2.51 14.20
N TYR A 87 2.32 2.50 13.06
CA TYR A 87 2.19 3.56 12.06
C TYR A 87 1.16 3.14 11.02
N VAL A 88 0.21 4.01 10.71
CA VAL A 88 -0.94 3.66 9.86
C VAL A 88 -0.94 4.48 8.59
N MET A 89 -0.95 3.80 7.45
CA MET A 89 -1.14 4.38 6.13
C MET A 89 -2.56 4.12 5.64
N LEU A 90 -3.27 5.18 5.24
CA LEU A 90 -4.62 5.12 4.70
C LEU A 90 -4.62 5.44 3.19
N VAL A 91 -5.06 4.50 2.38
CA VAL A 91 -5.26 4.71 0.94
C VAL A 91 -6.67 5.24 0.70
N THR A 92 -6.83 6.43 0.13
CA THR A 92 -8.13 7.07 -0.09
C THR A 92 -8.15 7.92 -1.35
N ASN A 93 -9.34 8.15 -1.90
CA ASN A 93 -9.56 9.11 -2.99
C ASN A 93 -9.64 10.58 -2.51
N GLY A 94 -9.53 10.82 -1.21
CA GLY A 94 -9.36 12.14 -0.63
C GLY A 94 -10.61 13.04 -0.57
N THR A 95 -11.82 12.50 -0.77
CA THR A 95 -13.03 13.35 -0.95
C THR A 95 -14.01 13.36 0.22
N LEU A 96 -13.76 12.59 1.28
CA LEU A 96 -14.70 12.43 2.39
C LEU A 96 -14.34 13.31 3.59
N THR A 97 -14.52 14.64 3.47
CA THR A 97 -14.11 15.68 4.42
C THR A 97 -14.40 15.36 5.88
N LYS A 98 -15.62 14.91 6.19
CA LYS A 98 -16.00 14.53 7.56
C LYS A 98 -15.09 13.45 8.20
N ARG A 99 -14.44 12.61 7.38
CA ARG A 99 -13.48 11.62 7.90
C ARG A 99 -12.15 12.28 8.21
N PHE A 100 -11.70 13.20 7.34
CA PHE A 100 -10.47 13.97 7.58
C PHE A 100 -10.59 14.80 8.85
N GLU A 101 -11.71 15.51 9.05
CA GLU A 101 -11.99 16.26 10.27
C GLU A 101 -11.85 15.38 11.53
N LYS A 102 -12.41 14.16 11.52
CA LYS A 102 -12.29 13.22 12.65
C LYS A 102 -10.87 12.77 12.92
N PHE A 103 -10.04 12.58 11.91
CA PHE A 103 -8.63 12.26 12.10
C PHE A 103 -7.84 13.45 12.65
N CYS A 104 -8.20 14.68 12.30
CA CYS A 104 -7.60 15.89 12.86
C CYS A 104 -7.92 16.09 14.37
N GLU A 105 -9.02 15.53 14.85
CA GLU A 105 -9.39 15.52 16.28
C GLU A 105 -8.55 14.54 17.11
N PHE A 106 -7.74 13.66 16.49
CA PHE A 106 -6.89 12.74 17.24
C PHE A 106 -5.80 13.52 18.01
N PRO A 107 -5.38 13.04 19.20
CA PRO A 107 -4.22 13.59 19.88
C PRO A 107 -2.99 13.65 18.99
N MET A 108 -2.16 14.68 19.14
CA MET A 108 -0.95 14.86 18.32
C MET A 108 -0.05 13.61 18.32
N GLU A 109 0.04 12.92 19.47
CA GLU A 109 0.82 11.69 19.63
C GLU A 109 0.36 10.56 18.70
N LEU A 110 -0.93 10.52 18.33
CA LEU A 110 -1.46 9.57 17.36
C LEU A 110 -1.33 10.10 15.93
N ARG A 111 -1.55 11.41 15.71
CA ARG A 111 -1.51 12.02 14.38
C ARG A 111 -0.14 11.90 13.72
N LYS A 112 0.95 12.02 14.46
CA LYS A 112 2.33 11.88 13.94
C LYS A 112 2.65 10.47 13.40
N HIS A 113 1.88 9.45 13.77
CA HIS A 113 1.97 8.10 13.25
C HIS A 113 0.96 7.79 12.14
N LEU A 114 0.19 8.79 11.70
CA LEU A 114 -0.83 8.66 10.66
C LEU A 114 -0.32 9.24 9.34
N PHE A 115 -0.55 8.50 8.26
CA PHE A 115 -0.14 8.87 6.92
C PHE A 115 -1.24 8.63 5.90
N PHE A 116 -1.57 9.65 5.11
CA PHE A 116 -2.55 9.54 4.05
C PHE A 116 -1.89 9.37 2.68
N LYS A 117 -2.21 8.29 2.02
CA LYS A 117 -1.91 8.07 0.61
C LYS A 117 -3.12 8.48 -0.23
N LEU A 118 -3.07 9.68 -0.77
CA LEU A 118 -4.14 10.31 -1.52
C LEU A 118 -4.03 9.96 -3.01
N SER A 119 -5.01 9.24 -3.52
CA SER A 119 -5.08 8.89 -4.94
C SER A 119 -5.63 10.08 -5.73
N PHE A 120 -4.79 10.69 -6.59
CA PHE A 120 -5.18 11.84 -7.40
C PHE A 120 -5.86 11.40 -8.69
N HIS A 121 -7.15 11.19 -8.62
CA HIS A 121 -8.00 10.78 -9.75
C HIS A 121 -8.46 12.02 -10.55
N TYR A 122 -7.51 12.76 -11.15
CA TYR A 122 -7.72 14.10 -11.70
C TYR A 122 -8.98 14.25 -12.55
N LEU A 123 -9.15 13.44 -13.61
CA LEU A 123 -10.32 13.55 -14.50
C LEU A 123 -11.64 13.21 -13.81
N GLU A 124 -11.62 12.28 -12.88
CA GLU A 124 -12.82 11.90 -12.12
C GLU A 124 -13.19 12.96 -11.09
N LEU A 125 -12.20 13.53 -10.39
CA LEU A 125 -12.38 14.69 -9.50
C LEU A 125 -12.93 15.90 -10.26
N LYS A 126 -12.37 16.19 -11.45
CA LYS A 126 -12.84 17.26 -12.34
C LYS A 126 -14.30 17.01 -12.79
N ARG A 127 -14.61 15.79 -13.23
CA ARG A 127 -15.96 15.40 -13.64
C ARG A 127 -17.00 15.56 -12.54
N LEU A 128 -16.62 15.29 -11.29
CA LEU A 128 -17.48 15.37 -10.11
C LEU A 128 -17.48 16.75 -9.44
N ASN A 129 -16.74 17.73 -9.97
CA ASN A 129 -16.50 19.04 -9.35
C ASN A 129 -15.96 18.94 -7.91
N MET A 130 -15.05 18.00 -7.66
CA MET A 130 -14.50 17.71 -6.31
C MET A 130 -13.02 18.08 -6.15
N LEU A 131 -12.40 18.78 -7.09
CA LEU A 131 -11.00 19.20 -6.97
C LEU A 131 -10.78 20.07 -5.73
N ASP A 132 -11.64 21.06 -5.49
CA ASP A 132 -11.54 21.94 -4.31
C ASP A 132 -11.70 21.16 -3.00
N VAL A 133 -12.63 20.20 -2.95
CA VAL A 133 -12.82 19.33 -1.79
C VAL A 133 -11.55 18.51 -1.53
N TYR A 134 -10.97 17.94 -2.57
CA TYR A 134 -9.75 17.14 -2.49
C TYR A 134 -8.57 17.95 -1.93
N PHE A 135 -8.32 19.15 -2.49
CA PHE A 135 -7.21 19.99 -2.04
C PHE A 135 -7.47 20.64 -0.68
N ASN A 136 -8.73 20.95 -0.33
CA ASN A 136 -9.09 21.41 1.01
C ASN A 136 -8.78 20.34 2.07
N ASN A 137 -9.05 19.07 1.77
CA ASN A 137 -8.73 17.99 2.68
C ASN A 137 -7.21 17.80 2.83
N ILE A 138 -6.42 18.05 1.79
CA ILE A 138 -4.95 18.04 1.89
C ILE A 138 -4.46 19.21 2.77
N ARG A 139 -5.01 20.42 2.59
CA ARG A 139 -4.69 21.58 3.45
C ARG A 139 -5.03 21.27 4.93
N LEU A 140 -6.16 20.62 5.18
CA LEU A 140 -6.56 20.22 6.53
C LEU A 140 -5.54 19.25 7.16
N LEU A 141 -5.03 18.27 6.41
CA LEU A 141 -3.97 17.39 6.89
C LEU A 141 -2.69 18.18 7.23
N LYS A 142 -2.26 19.05 6.33
CA LYS A 142 -1.06 19.89 6.49
C LYS A 142 -1.16 20.80 7.72
N GLU A 143 -2.30 21.44 7.94
CA GLU A 143 -2.57 22.32 9.09
C GLU A 143 -2.60 21.57 10.42
N ASN A 144 -2.76 20.25 10.40
CA ASN A 144 -2.80 19.38 11.57
C ASN A 144 -1.58 18.49 11.73
N ASP A 145 -0.48 18.76 11.01
CA ASP A 145 0.78 18.00 11.05
C ASP A 145 0.60 16.50 10.75
N ILE A 146 -0.38 16.16 9.93
CA ILE A 146 -0.60 14.77 9.49
C ILE A 146 0.11 14.54 8.16
N SER A 147 0.97 13.53 8.13
CA SER A 147 1.74 13.14 6.95
C SER A 147 0.84 12.68 5.80
N PHE A 148 1.22 13.03 4.57
CA PHE A 148 0.49 12.60 3.37
C PHE A 148 1.41 12.43 2.16
N THR A 149 0.89 11.80 1.13
CA THR A 149 1.46 11.79 -0.24
C THR A 149 0.32 11.87 -1.25
N VAL A 150 0.60 12.44 -2.40
CA VAL A 150 -0.35 12.54 -3.52
C VAL A 150 0.18 11.73 -4.70
N GLU A 151 -0.60 10.73 -5.13
CA GLU A 151 -0.22 9.81 -6.21
C GLU A 151 -1.23 9.80 -7.35
N LEU A 152 -0.77 10.06 -8.56
CA LEU A 152 -1.54 9.91 -9.77
C LEU A 152 -1.25 8.56 -10.42
N THR A 153 -2.31 7.84 -10.81
CA THR A 153 -2.18 6.64 -11.64
C THR A 153 -2.11 7.04 -13.11
N PRO A 154 -1.01 6.77 -13.81
CA PRO A 154 -0.77 7.24 -15.17
C PRO A 154 -1.61 6.43 -16.18
N ASP A 155 -2.74 6.98 -16.59
CA ASP A 155 -3.62 6.45 -17.63
C ASP A 155 -3.47 7.30 -18.90
N ASP A 156 -3.52 6.66 -20.08
CA ASP A 156 -3.33 7.34 -21.36
C ASP A 156 -4.31 8.51 -21.59
N SER A 157 -5.50 8.46 -20.96
CA SER A 157 -6.48 9.55 -21.04
C SER A 157 -6.03 10.84 -20.36
N TYR A 158 -5.00 10.79 -19.50
CA TYR A 158 -4.42 11.98 -18.86
C TYR A 158 -3.40 12.72 -19.73
N ILE A 159 -2.87 12.09 -20.77
CA ILE A 159 -1.79 12.65 -21.60
C ILE A 159 -2.13 14.07 -22.11
N PRO A 160 -3.34 14.34 -22.65
CA PRO A 160 -3.70 15.67 -23.09
C PRO A 160 -3.79 16.72 -21.96
N TYR A 161 -3.77 16.31 -20.71
CA TYR A 161 -3.96 17.15 -19.53
C TYR A 161 -2.70 17.28 -18.66
N ILE A 162 -1.56 16.74 -19.09
CA ILE A 162 -0.32 16.72 -18.28
C ILE A 162 0.08 18.11 -17.82
N ASP A 163 0.10 19.11 -18.73
CA ASP A 163 0.46 20.49 -18.38
C ASP A 163 -0.55 21.11 -17.43
N GLU A 164 -1.84 20.81 -17.58
CA GLU A 164 -2.89 21.27 -16.67
C GLU A 164 -2.70 20.63 -15.29
N ILE A 165 -2.46 19.32 -15.22
CA ILE A 165 -2.22 18.57 -13.98
C ILE A 165 -1.00 19.14 -13.25
N LYS A 166 0.10 19.37 -13.95
CA LYS A 166 1.33 19.95 -13.37
C LYS A 166 1.05 21.33 -12.76
N ARG A 167 0.40 22.23 -13.51
CA ARG A 167 0.02 23.58 -12.99
C ARG A 167 -0.88 23.49 -11.76
N VAL A 168 -1.84 22.55 -11.76
CA VAL A 168 -2.73 22.35 -10.59
C VAL A 168 -1.93 21.84 -9.39
N CYS A 169 -1.02 20.88 -9.58
CA CYS A 169 -0.16 20.39 -8.51
C CYS A 169 0.75 21.49 -7.96
N GLU A 170 1.42 22.26 -8.82
CA GLU A 170 2.28 23.37 -8.41
C GLU A 170 1.50 24.43 -7.61
N LYS A 171 0.30 24.78 -8.07
CA LYS A 171 -0.56 25.77 -7.39
C LYS A 171 -1.05 25.28 -6.03
N GLU A 172 -1.56 24.04 -5.94
CA GLU A 172 -2.29 23.56 -4.78
C GLU A 172 -1.39 22.82 -3.77
N LEU A 173 -0.31 22.19 -4.24
CA LEU A 173 0.61 21.40 -3.43
C LEU A 173 1.97 22.08 -3.23
N GLY A 174 2.31 23.07 -4.05
CA GLY A 174 3.65 23.69 -4.11
C GLY A 174 4.69 22.85 -4.82
N THR A 175 4.32 21.70 -5.36
CA THR A 175 5.22 20.73 -6.03
C THR A 175 4.40 19.76 -6.88
N LEU A 176 5.07 18.92 -7.69
CA LEU A 176 4.41 17.88 -8.48
C LEU A 176 3.98 16.70 -7.62
N CYS A 177 2.89 16.03 -7.99
CA CYS A 177 2.48 14.77 -7.37
C CYS A 177 3.42 13.62 -7.78
N HIS A 178 3.41 12.52 -7.01
CA HIS A 178 4.05 11.28 -7.41
C HIS A 178 3.24 10.55 -8.49
N ILE A 179 3.94 9.80 -9.31
CA ILE A 179 3.33 8.92 -10.32
C ILE A 179 3.51 7.48 -9.89
N THR A 180 2.46 6.69 -9.96
CA THR A 180 2.53 5.23 -9.80
C THR A 180 2.65 4.54 -11.17
N VAL A 181 2.20 3.30 -11.32
CA VAL A 181 2.04 2.60 -12.61
C VAL A 181 0.61 2.09 -12.73
N CYS A 182 0.06 2.15 -13.94
CA CYS A 182 -1.26 1.61 -14.24
C CYS A 182 -1.11 0.18 -14.78
N ARG A 183 -1.90 -0.77 -14.25
CA ARG A 183 -1.84 -2.19 -14.61
C ARG A 183 -3.12 -2.61 -15.32
N ASP A 184 -2.96 -3.43 -16.35
CA ASP A 184 -4.06 -4.15 -16.96
C ASP A 184 -4.34 -5.43 -16.13
N GLU A 185 -5.40 -5.38 -15.33
CA GLU A 185 -5.79 -6.49 -14.45
C GLU A 185 -6.50 -7.63 -15.20
N LEU A 186 -6.89 -7.41 -16.46
CA LEU A 186 -7.54 -8.42 -17.28
C LEU A 186 -6.52 -9.33 -17.99
N GLN A 187 -5.29 -8.87 -18.12
CA GLN A 187 -4.24 -9.64 -18.76
C GLN A 187 -3.38 -10.42 -17.78
N LYS A 188 -2.95 -11.61 -18.22
CA LYS A 188 -2.04 -12.45 -17.42
C LYS A 188 -0.70 -11.75 -17.19
N GLY A 189 -0.29 -11.66 -15.92
CA GLY A 189 0.98 -11.01 -15.55
C GLY A 189 0.83 -9.53 -15.24
N TYR A 190 -0.37 -8.96 -15.42
CA TYR A 190 -0.68 -7.57 -15.09
C TYR A 190 0.26 -6.57 -15.77
N PRO A 191 0.35 -6.57 -17.13
CA PRO A 191 1.23 -5.66 -17.84
C PRO A 191 0.81 -4.19 -17.67
N LEU A 192 1.62 -3.26 -18.17
CA LEU A 192 1.25 -1.85 -18.22
C LEU A 192 -0.05 -1.65 -19.00
N MET A 193 -0.98 -0.91 -18.44
CA MET A 193 -2.22 -0.51 -19.10
C MET A 193 -1.97 0.77 -19.91
N THR A 194 -1.39 0.61 -21.10
CA THR A 194 -1.10 1.71 -22.01
C THR A 194 -1.07 1.21 -23.46
N LYS A 195 -1.33 2.10 -24.40
CA LYS A 195 -1.16 1.87 -25.85
C LYS A 195 0.19 2.37 -26.36
N LEU A 196 0.96 3.02 -25.50
CA LEU A 196 2.25 3.58 -25.85
C LEU A 196 3.34 2.51 -25.85
N GLU A 197 4.36 2.74 -26.66
CA GLU A 197 5.62 2.03 -26.52
C GLU A 197 6.27 2.35 -25.17
N ARG A 198 6.97 1.35 -24.59
CA ARG A 198 7.53 1.45 -23.22
C ARG A 198 8.39 2.70 -23.01
N LYS A 199 9.24 3.06 -24.01
CA LYS A 199 10.10 4.25 -23.93
C LYS A 199 9.31 5.55 -23.97
N GLU A 200 8.22 5.60 -24.73
CA GLU A 200 7.36 6.76 -24.83
C GLU A 200 6.58 6.96 -23.53
N TYR A 201 6.03 5.90 -22.95
CA TYR A 201 5.38 5.91 -21.64
C TYR A 201 6.33 6.45 -20.57
N GLU A 202 7.55 5.91 -20.48
CA GLU A 202 8.57 6.38 -19.56
C GLU A 202 8.87 7.88 -19.74
N LYS A 203 9.14 8.33 -20.98
CA LYS A 203 9.43 9.73 -21.29
C LYS A 203 8.31 10.68 -20.85
N ILE A 204 7.05 10.27 -21.03
CA ILE A 204 5.90 11.09 -20.69
C ILE A 204 5.76 11.21 -19.17
N TRP A 205 5.87 10.13 -18.43
CA TRP A 205 5.57 10.12 -16.99
C TRP A 205 6.77 10.49 -16.11
N SER A 206 8.00 10.36 -16.60
CA SER A 206 9.20 10.86 -15.91
C SER A 206 9.22 12.38 -15.76
N GLN A 207 8.38 13.13 -16.51
CA GLN A 207 8.25 14.59 -16.37
C GLN A 207 7.75 15.07 -15.00
N PHE A 208 7.26 14.15 -14.17
CA PHE A 208 6.80 14.45 -12.81
C PHE A 208 7.90 14.31 -11.75
N ASP A 209 9.11 13.95 -12.15
CA ASP A 209 10.25 13.79 -11.24
C ASP A 209 9.89 12.94 -10.01
N SER A 210 9.45 11.71 -10.24
CA SER A 210 8.88 10.85 -9.22
C SER A 210 9.71 9.60 -8.98
N ASP A 211 10.44 9.56 -7.87
CA ASP A 211 11.20 8.37 -7.43
C ASP A 211 10.30 7.12 -7.33
N LEU A 212 9.04 7.31 -6.93
CA LEU A 212 8.05 6.25 -6.92
C LEU A 212 7.81 5.66 -8.30
N PHE A 213 7.72 6.51 -9.34
CA PHE A 213 7.55 6.06 -10.72
C PHE A 213 8.78 5.32 -11.20
N GLU A 214 9.94 5.92 -11.05
CA GLU A 214 11.21 5.32 -11.49
C GLU A 214 11.42 3.95 -10.87
N TYR A 215 11.22 3.84 -9.55
CA TYR A 215 11.30 2.56 -8.86
C TYR A 215 10.29 1.55 -9.40
N LYS A 216 9.00 1.89 -9.39
CA LYS A 216 7.94 0.97 -9.83
C LYS A 216 8.15 0.51 -11.26
N TYR A 217 8.48 1.45 -12.16
CA TYR A 217 8.73 1.17 -13.55
C TYR A 217 9.97 0.28 -13.73
N SER A 218 11.02 0.50 -12.94
CA SER A 218 12.26 -0.30 -13.01
C SER A 218 12.04 -1.78 -12.69
N ILE A 219 11.10 -2.12 -11.81
CA ILE A 219 10.79 -3.51 -11.41
C ILE A 219 9.58 -4.09 -12.14
N PHE A 220 8.85 -3.27 -12.91
CA PHE A 220 7.63 -3.68 -13.59
C PHE A 220 7.95 -4.68 -14.71
N GLU A 221 7.12 -5.73 -14.85
CA GLU A 221 7.32 -6.84 -15.82
C GLU A 221 8.65 -7.59 -15.67
N LYS A 222 9.36 -7.37 -14.55
CA LYS A 222 10.60 -8.10 -14.24
C LYS A 222 10.32 -9.16 -13.18
N LYS A 223 10.34 -10.42 -13.62
CA LYS A 223 10.17 -11.55 -12.70
C LYS A 223 11.32 -11.61 -11.70
N ARG A 224 10.96 -11.69 -10.43
CA ARG A 224 11.92 -11.81 -9.32
C ARG A 224 12.37 -13.26 -9.15
N LYS A 225 13.63 -13.45 -8.80
CA LYS A 225 14.25 -14.77 -8.53
C LYS A 225 14.82 -14.85 -7.12
N GLU A 226 14.94 -13.73 -6.44
CA GLU A 226 15.49 -13.61 -5.11
C GLU A 226 14.58 -14.27 -4.09
N PHE A 227 15.15 -14.64 -2.93
CA PHE A 227 14.36 -15.14 -1.80
C PHE A 227 13.41 -14.04 -1.29
N CYS A 228 12.11 -14.29 -1.36
CA CYS A 228 11.07 -13.33 -0.98
C CYS A 228 10.68 -13.53 0.49
N TYR A 229 10.89 -12.50 1.31
CA TYR A 229 10.55 -12.49 2.73
C TYR A 229 9.07 -12.16 3.03
N ALA A 230 8.23 -11.92 2.02
CA ALA A 230 6.80 -11.76 2.22
C ALA A 230 6.22 -13.03 2.87
N GLY A 231 5.37 -12.85 3.88
CA GLY A 231 4.89 -13.88 4.78
C GLY A 231 5.70 -14.01 6.08
N LEU A 232 6.94 -13.52 6.09
CA LEU A 232 7.78 -13.45 7.29
C LEU A 232 7.89 -12.01 7.83
N TRP A 233 8.23 -11.06 6.97
CA TRP A 233 8.38 -9.65 7.32
C TRP A 233 7.16 -8.80 6.93
N SER A 234 6.29 -9.33 6.10
CA SER A 234 5.02 -8.71 5.73
C SER A 234 3.93 -9.75 5.57
N ILE A 235 2.69 -9.35 5.80
CA ILE A 235 1.50 -10.17 5.58
C ILE A 235 0.39 -9.32 4.96
N VAL A 236 -0.57 -9.99 4.34
CA VAL A 236 -1.83 -9.40 3.89
C VAL A 236 -2.95 -9.96 4.73
N VAL A 237 -3.76 -9.10 5.32
CA VAL A 237 -4.87 -9.47 6.21
C VAL A 237 -6.19 -8.96 5.61
N ASP A 238 -7.15 -9.83 5.46
CA ASP A 238 -8.55 -9.46 5.24
C ASP A 238 -9.19 -9.20 6.60
N LEU A 239 -9.47 -7.92 6.90
CA LEU A 239 -10.02 -7.53 8.20
C LEU A 239 -11.42 -8.11 8.46
N GLY A 240 -12.24 -8.27 7.42
CA GLY A 240 -13.58 -8.83 7.56
C GLY A 240 -13.58 -10.27 8.03
N SER A 241 -12.75 -11.11 7.45
CA SER A 241 -12.65 -12.54 7.77
C SER A 241 -11.56 -12.87 8.81
N GLY A 242 -10.59 -12.00 8.99
CA GLY A 242 -9.39 -12.25 9.78
C GLY A 242 -8.37 -13.16 9.10
N ILE A 243 -8.62 -13.65 7.92
CA ILE A 243 -7.68 -14.49 7.17
C ILE A 243 -6.46 -13.67 6.78
N TYR A 244 -5.27 -14.22 7.08
CA TYR A 244 -4.02 -13.60 6.65
C TYR A 244 -3.18 -14.52 5.77
N LYS A 245 -2.48 -13.90 4.82
CA LYS A 245 -1.71 -14.56 3.75
C LYS A 245 -0.29 -14.01 3.70
N GLN A 246 0.61 -14.77 3.06
CA GLN A 246 2.00 -14.33 2.83
C GLN A 246 2.08 -13.04 1.99
N CYS A 247 1.26 -12.92 0.95
CA CYS A 247 1.05 -11.72 0.13
C CYS A 247 -0.26 -11.88 -0.68
N TYR A 248 -0.58 -10.97 -1.59
CA TYR A 248 -1.83 -10.97 -2.37
C TYR A 248 -2.16 -12.32 -3.03
N LYS A 249 -1.17 -12.96 -3.65
CA LYS A 249 -1.28 -14.27 -4.29
C LYS A 249 -0.59 -15.37 -3.48
N GLY A 250 -0.17 -15.04 -2.26
CA GLY A 250 0.49 -15.97 -1.37
C GLY A 250 -0.44 -16.97 -0.70
N LYS A 251 0.16 -17.93 -0.01
CA LYS A 251 -0.55 -18.94 0.75
C LYS A 251 -1.21 -18.32 1.98
N GLU A 252 -2.38 -18.81 2.34
CA GLU A 252 -3.02 -18.55 3.62
C GLU A 252 -2.19 -19.16 4.76
N LEU A 253 -1.97 -18.38 5.81
CA LEU A 253 -1.18 -18.77 6.98
C LEU A 253 -2.05 -19.05 8.21
N GLY A 254 -3.23 -18.41 8.31
CA GLY A 254 -4.16 -18.59 9.42
C GLY A 254 -5.21 -17.50 9.52
N ASN A 255 -5.77 -17.37 10.73
CA ASN A 255 -6.72 -16.32 11.07
C ASN A 255 -6.18 -15.51 12.25
N ILE A 256 -6.04 -14.16 12.06
CA ILE A 256 -5.44 -13.27 13.05
C ILE A 256 -6.31 -13.11 14.31
N TYR A 257 -7.62 -13.32 14.17
CA TYR A 257 -8.58 -13.26 15.28
C TYR A 257 -8.65 -14.53 16.13
N ASN A 258 -7.82 -15.53 15.83
CA ASN A 258 -7.62 -16.68 16.69
C ASN A 258 -6.60 -16.31 17.78
N LEU A 259 -7.09 -15.67 18.85
CA LEU A 259 -6.27 -15.07 19.88
C LEU A 259 -5.50 -16.06 20.74
N ASP A 260 -6.01 -17.29 20.84
CA ASP A 260 -5.38 -18.40 21.61
C ASP A 260 -4.18 -19.02 20.86
N LYS A 261 -3.88 -18.55 19.65
CA LYS A 261 -2.78 -19.09 18.84
C LYS A 261 -1.81 -17.99 18.42
N ASP A 262 -0.53 -18.34 18.42
CA ASP A 262 0.51 -17.50 17.86
C ASP A 262 0.31 -17.27 16.36
N ILE A 263 0.64 -16.08 15.90
CA ILE A 263 0.63 -15.76 14.47
C ILE A 263 1.79 -16.51 13.80
N LYS A 264 1.46 -17.33 12.81
CA LYS A 264 2.47 -18.06 12.03
C LYS A 264 3.00 -17.19 10.91
N PHE A 265 4.31 -16.98 10.89
CA PHE A 265 5.00 -16.29 9.81
C PHE A 265 5.85 -17.28 9.01
N ASN A 266 5.74 -17.25 7.69
CA ASN A 266 6.55 -18.08 6.81
C ASN A 266 6.77 -17.38 5.45
N ALA A 267 8.03 -17.26 5.04
CA ALA A 267 8.38 -16.58 3.79
C ALA A 267 7.85 -17.34 2.56
N ILE A 268 7.56 -16.59 1.48
CA ILE A 268 7.29 -17.18 0.16
C ILE A 268 8.54 -17.91 -0.37
N GLY A 269 9.72 -17.39 -0.03
CA GLY A 269 11.00 -17.93 -0.49
C GLY A 269 11.20 -17.77 -1.99
N HIS A 270 11.80 -18.78 -2.64
CA HIS A 270 12.05 -18.80 -4.08
C HIS A 270 10.81 -19.22 -4.92
N HIS A 271 9.64 -19.31 -4.29
CA HIS A 271 8.41 -19.84 -4.94
C HIS A 271 7.47 -18.76 -5.49
N CYS A 272 7.89 -17.47 -5.51
CA CYS A 272 7.10 -16.43 -6.14
C CYS A 272 6.90 -16.71 -7.64
N ARG A 273 5.63 -16.68 -8.10
CA ARG A 273 5.26 -16.98 -9.49
C ARG A 273 4.76 -15.77 -10.26
N GLU A 274 4.71 -14.62 -9.59
CA GLU A 274 4.21 -13.40 -10.20
C GLU A 274 5.17 -12.85 -11.26
N GLY A 275 4.63 -12.18 -12.27
CA GLY A 275 5.41 -11.59 -13.36
C GLY A 275 6.31 -10.44 -12.90
N HIS A 276 5.89 -9.73 -11.86
CA HIS A 276 6.66 -8.70 -11.16
C HIS A 276 6.14 -8.54 -9.73
N CYS A 277 6.88 -7.81 -8.90
CA CYS A 277 6.44 -7.51 -7.54
C CYS A 277 5.59 -6.24 -7.52
N PHE A 278 4.34 -6.35 -7.07
CA PHE A 278 3.40 -5.25 -6.87
C PHE A 278 2.92 -5.12 -5.42
N ASN A 279 3.49 -5.91 -4.50
CA ASN A 279 3.19 -5.86 -3.08
C ASN A 279 3.96 -4.71 -2.42
N GLY A 280 3.32 -3.99 -1.49
CA GLY A 280 3.94 -2.96 -0.66
C GLY A 280 5.21 -3.43 0.07
N HIS A 281 5.31 -4.72 0.40
CA HIS A 281 6.53 -5.35 0.92
C HIS A 281 7.79 -5.02 0.09
N ALA A 282 7.68 -4.91 -1.24
CA ALA A 282 8.82 -4.60 -2.09
C ALA A 282 9.49 -3.26 -1.73
N PHE A 283 8.69 -2.27 -1.33
CA PHE A 283 9.19 -0.94 -0.96
C PHE A 283 9.97 -0.94 0.35
N MET A 284 9.66 -1.89 1.25
CA MET A 284 10.28 -2.00 2.57
C MET A 284 11.38 -3.07 2.63
N GLY A 285 11.47 -3.89 1.60
CA GLY A 285 12.47 -4.97 1.47
C GLY A 285 13.73 -4.56 0.70
N PHE A 286 13.95 -3.27 0.50
CA PHE A 286 15.10 -2.76 -0.25
C PHE A 286 16.43 -3.18 0.34
N GLY A 287 17.43 -3.38 -0.53
CA GLY A 287 18.72 -3.92 -0.19
C GLY A 287 18.78 -5.45 -0.30
N LEU A 288 17.64 -6.12 -0.38
CA LEU A 288 17.55 -7.55 -0.71
C LEU A 288 17.21 -7.80 -2.18
N ILE A 289 16.80 -6.74 -2.88
CA ILE A 289 16.52 -6.78 -4.31
C ILE A 289 17.71 -6.14 -5.03
N PRO A 290 18.50 -6.88 -5.82
CA PRO A 290 19.66 -6.35 -6.52
C PRO A 290 19.32 -5.11 -7.36
N GLY A 291 20.13 -4.05 -7.20
CA GLY A 291 19.99 -2.80 -7.96
C GLY A 291 18.92 -1.82 -7.46
N VAL A 292 18.31 -2.07 -6.30
CA VAL A 292 17.27 -1.22 -5.69
C VAL A 292 17.58 -0.82 -4.24
N ASP A 293 18.83 -0.68 -3.92
CA ASP A 293 19.36 -0.45 -2.57
C ASP A 293 19.56 1.04 -2.22
N LYS A 294 19.34 1.95 -3.18
CA LYS A 294 19.62 3.39 -3.01
C LYS A 294 18.42 4.23 -2.60
N ILE A 295 17.19 3.76 -2.84
CA ILE A 295 15.96 4.51 -2.58
C ILE A 295 15.27 3.89 -1.37
N ASP A 296 14.80 4.70 -0.44
CA ASP A 296 13.94 4.22 0.66
C ASP A 296 12.47 4.60 0.45
N TYR A 297 11.63 4.14 1.37
CA TYR A 297 10.19 4.35 1.22
C TYR A 297 9.80 5.80 1.49
N ALA A 298 10.53 6.51 2.34
CA ALA A 298 10.32 7.93 2.58
C ALA A 298 10.56 8.75 1.32
N ASP A 299 11.67 8.53 0.60
CA ASP A 299 11.99 9.26 -0.63
C ASP A 299 10.88 9.09 -1.69
N MET A 300 10.28 7.90 -1.77
CA MET A 300 9.17 7.64 -2.70
C MET A 300 7.84 8.27 -2.29
N ARG A 301 7.73 8.80 -1.07
CA ARG A 301 6.47 9.33 -0.50
C ARG A 301 6.53 10.79 -0.18
N ASN A 302 7.72 11.31 0.11
CA ASN A 302 7.93 12.68 0.50
C ASN A 302 8.06 13.61 -0.70
N ARG A 303 7.73 14.85 -0.50
CA ARG A 303 8.13 16.01 -1.32
C ARG A 303 8.60 17.09 -0.37
N ILE A 304 9.73 17.68 -0.68
CA ILE A 304 10.27 18.84 0.02
C ILE A 304 9.98 20.06 -0.86
N LEU A 305 9.31 21.06 -0.31
CA LEU A 305 8.93 22.26 -0.99
C LEU A 305 10.10 23.27 -0.96
N PRO A 306 10.07 24.31 -1.85
CA PRO A 306 11.14 25.29 -1.87
C PRO A 306 11.34 26.09 -0.57
N ASP A 307 10.32 26.18 0.27
CA ASP A 307 10.37 26.81 1.61
C ASP A 307 10.89 25.87 2.71
N GLY A 308 11.27 24.64 2.37
CA GLY A 308 11.76 23.63 3.28
C GLY A 308 10.65 22.82 3.98
N THR A 309 9.37 23.14 3.76
CA THR A 309 8.28 22.31 4.26
C THR A 309 8.21 20.98 3.50
N GLN A 310 7.69 19.94 4.13
CA GLN A 310 7.64 18.60 3.54
C GLN A 310 6.30 17.91 3.80
N TRP A 311 6.01 16.86 3.02
CA TRP A 311 4.76 16.12 3.13
C TRP A 311 4.74 15.12 4.29
N LEU A 312 5.90 14.65 4.71
CA LEU A 312 6.02 13.74 5.85
C LEU A 312 6.44 14.52 7.09
N SER A 313 5.85 14.19 8.24
CA SER A 313 6.41 14.59 9.54
C SER A 313 7.72 13.87 9.81
N ASP A 314 8.58 14.42 10.67
CA ASP A 314 9.87 13.83 11.01
C ASP A 314 9.72 12.39 11.57
N ASP A 315 8.70 12.15 12.41
CA ASP A 315 8.43 10.84 12.97
C ASP A 315 8.08 9.81 11.86
N MET A 316 7.21 10.19 10.92
CA MET A 316 6.80 9.32 9.82
C MET A 316 7.94 9.09 8.83
N GLU A 317 8.68 10.15 8.48
CA GLU A 317 9.83 10.05 7.59
C GLU A 317 10.88 9.10 8.16
N ASN A 318 11.27 9.31 9.40
CA ASN A 318 12.24 8.46 10.09
C ASN A 318 11.79 7.00 10.18
N PHE A 319 10.50 6.75 10.38
CA PHE A 319 9.96 5.39 10.38
C PHE A 319 10.00 4.76 8.99
N MET A 320 9.65 5.52 7.94
CA MET A 320 9.66 5.05 6.54
C MET A 320 11.06 4.85 5.96
N ARG A 321 12.09 5.53 6.49
CA ARG A 321 13.49 5.33 6.06
C ARG A 321 14.06 3.98 6.49
N GLN A 322 13.45 3.33 7.50
CA GLN A 322 13.86 2.01 7.94
C GLN A 322 13.51 0.95 6.89
N LYS A 323 14.36 -0.04 6.77
CA LYS A 323 14.13 -1.21 5.93
C LYS A 323 13.79 -2.42 6.80
N LEU A 324 12.93 -3.29 6.29
CA LEU A 324 12.49 -4.46 7.07
C LEU A 324 13.67 -5.34 7.51
N TYR A 325 14.73 -5.42 6.71
CA TYR A 325 15.91 -6.22 7.07
C TYR A 325 16.77 -5.59 8.18
N ASP A 326 16.68 -4.28 8.45
CA ASP A 326 17.40 -3.63 9.53
C ASP A 326 16.99 -4.15 10.91
N ASN A 327 15.71 -4.51 11.03
CA ASN A 327 15.10 -4.89 12.30
C ASN A 327 14.63 -6.36 12.35
N ASN A 328 14.93 -7.14 11.32
CA ASN A 328 14.54 -8.54 11.20
C ASN A 328 15.73 -9.41 10.80
N LYS A 329 15.69 -10.67 11.22
CA LYS A 329 16.73 -11.64 10.89
C LYS A 329 16.72 -11.95 9.39
N ILE A 330 17.88 -11.77 8.74
CA ILE A 330 18.14 -12.33 7.42
C ILE A 330 18.46 -13.82 7.58
N LEU A 331 17.72 -14.68 6.90
CA LEU A 331 17.89 -16.13 6.97
C LEU A 331 19.19 -16.56 6.26
N ASN A 332 19.91 -17.50 6.88
CA ASN A 332 21.01 -18.17 6.21
C ASN A 332 20.50 -19.22 5.19
N ASN A 333 21.39 -19.83 4.42
CA ASN A 333 21.00 -20.74 3.33
C ASN A 333 20.20 -21.96 3.82
N ASN A 334 20.51 -22.54 4.98
CA ASN A 334 19.77 -23.68 5.54
C ASN A 334 18.38 -23.24 5.98
N GLU A 335 18.25 -22.10 6.62
CA GLU A 335 16.97 -21.52 7.04
C GLU A 335 16.09 -21.16 5.83
N LYS A 336 16.68 -20.64 4.76
CA LYS A 336 15.98 -20.38 3.49
C LYS A 336 15.45 -21.67 2.89
N LEU A 337 16.27 -22.72 2.85
CA LEU A 337 15.85 -24.04 2.35
C LEU A 337 14.69 -24.61 3.19
N LEU A 338 14.77 -24.55 4.52
CA LEU A 338 13.67 -25.00 5.40
C LEU A 338 12.39 -24.17 5.18
N SER A 339 12.52 -22.86 4.96
CA SER A 339 11.37 -22.00 4.64
C SER A 339 10.74 -22.37 3.31
N ASP A 340 11.56 -22.65 2.28
CA ASP A 340 11.10 -23.11 0.97
C ASP A 340 10.32 -24.44 1.08
N ILE A 341 10.84 -25.41 1.82
CA ILE A 341 10.17 -26.70 2.07
C ILE A 341 8.79 -26.49 2.74
N LYS A 342 8.71 -25.62 3.75
CA LYS A 342 7.44 -25.27 4.43
C LYS A 342 6.45 -24.55 3.51
N SER A 343 6.95 -23.80 2.53
CA SER A 343 6.14 -23.07 1.56
C SER A 343 5.54 -23.98 0.48
N ILE A 344 6.11 -25.15 0.23
CA ILE A 344 5.57 -26.14 -0.70
C ILE A 344 4.32 -26.76 -0.07
N SER A 345 3.15 -26.48 -0.64
CA SER A 345 1.91 -27.16 -0.21
C SER A 345 1.97 -28.64 -0.59
N LEU A 346 1.88 -29.53 0.40
CA LEU A 346 1.77 -30.99 0.18
C LEU A 346 0.66 -31.35 -0.81
N LYS A 347 -0.46 -30.59 -0.83
CA LYS A 347 -1.54 -30.74 -1.81
C LYS A 347 -1.10 -30.40 -3.25
N GLN A 348 -0.21 -29.42 -3.45
CA GLN A 348 0.29 -29.08 -4.78
C GLN A 348 1.31 -30.09 -5.28
N THR A 349 2.10 -30.66 -4.38
CA THR A 349 3.04 -31.73 -4.70
C THR A 349 2.30 -33.01 -5.08
N ALA A 350 1.27 -33.41 -4.34
CA ALA A 350 0.43 -34.56 -4.68
C ALA A 350 -0.29 -34.38 -6.03
N LYS A 351 -0.83 -33.19 -6.32
CA LYS A 351 -1.47 -32.90 -7.61
C LYS A 351 -0.50 -32.97 -8.80
N LYS A 352 0.76 -32.54 -8.62
CA LYS A 352 1.80 -32.65 -9.65
C LYS A 352 2.26 -34.09 -9.89
N ILE A 353 2.28 -34.91 -8.85
CA ILE A 353 2.62 -36.34 -8.95
C ILE A 353 1.49 -37.11 -9.68
N LEU A 354 0.24 -36.76 -9.38
CA LEU A 354 -0.93 -37.38 -10.01
C LEU A 354 -1.15 -36.93 -11.47
N GLN A 355 -0.65 -35.75 -11.86
CA GLN A 355 -0.72 -35.29 -13.26
C GLN A 355 0.47 -35.76 -14.15
N LYS A 356 1.47 -36.40 -13.54
CA LYS A 356 2.62 -37.01 -14.25
C LYS A 356 2.49 -38.53 -14.41
N ARG A 357 1.42 -39.10 -13.90
CA ARG A 357 0.98 -40.50 -14.16
C ARG A 357 -0.22 -40.49 -15.12
#